data_c7fb769cf33f951c34395a8af1f13741
#
_entry.id   c7fb769cf33f951c34395a8af1f13741
#
_cell.length_a   1.000
_cell.length_b   1.000
_cell.length_c   1.000
_cell.angle_alpha   90.00
_cell.angle_beta   90.00
_cell.angle_gamma   90.00
#
_symmetry.space_group_name_H-M   'P 1'
#
loop_
_entity.id
_entity.type
_entity.pdbx_description
1 polymer ?
#
loop_
_entity_poly.entity_id
_entity_poly.type
_entity_poly.pdbx_seq_one_letter_code
_entity_poly.pdbx_strand_id
1 'polypeptide(L)'
;MLNVLSGKVGIWHNLYCIGADRGNFSLSVFAPYPETNMIFAGEYEHRIDPQGRVAIPARFKMAFIDGIILGRAYDNCVVVYTPEEWERAASDIAHQPATSASARKLARLTFSGAFAGTLDRSGRVVVPVQLREYAGLGEDVVIVGTGRFIEIWSSSAWSEERRVLDTEASDIAEAAPQVTPQPEQTQIVGRQYEPETDE
;
A
#
# COMPACT_ATOMS: atom_id res chain seq x y z
N MET A 1 33.16 26.53 12.43
CA MET A 1 33.00 25.78 13.69
C MET A 1 31.51 25.58 13.91
N LEU A 2 30.94 24.48 13.44
CA LEU A 2 29.54 24.16 13.60
C LEU A 2 29.41 23.01 14.59
N ASN A 3 28.71 23.29 15.66
CA ASN A 3 28.44 22.36 16.76
C ASN A 3 27.33 21.40 16.35
N VAL A 4 27.64 20.11 16.32
CA VAL A 4 26.68 19.03 16.09
C VAL A 4 26.05 18.70 17.42
N LEU A 5 24.76 18.98 17.57
CA LEU A 5 23.94 18.48 18.68
C LEU A 5 23.27 17.18 18.26
N SER A 6 23.61 16.17 19.04
CA SER A 6 23.10 14.81 19.03
C SER A 6 21.60 14.76 19.36
N GLY A 7 20.88 13.90 18.64
CA GLY A 7 19.70 13.19 19.17
C GLY A 7 18.36 13.59 18.61
N LYS A 8 17.93 12.89 17.59
CA LYS A 8 16.67 12.17 17.39
C LYS A 8 16.55 11.81 15.93
N VAL A 9 16.42 10.52 15.65
CA VAL A 9 16.15 9.98 14.34
C VAL A 9 14.78 10.46 13.89
N GLY A 10 14.77 11.51 13.08
CA GLY A 10 13.60 11.98 12.35
C GLY A 10 13.81 11.67 10.89
N ILE A 11 12.82 11.11 10.29
CA ILE A 11 12.74 10.70 8.90
C ILE A 11 13.14 11.83 7.97
N TRP A 12 14.33 11.74 7.38
CA TRP A 12 14.80 12.68 6.36
C TRP A 12 14.43 12.14 4.98
N HIS A 13 13.33 12.62 4.43
CA HIS A 13 13.04 12.46 3.02
C HIS A 13 13.76 13.54 2.22
N ASN A 14 14.73 13.12 1.45
CA ASN A 14 15.39 13.74 0.30
C ASN A 14 15.41 15.28 0.24
N LEU A 15 16.47 15.87 0.79
CA LEU A 15 16.89 17.23 0.48
C LEU A 15 17.91 17.17 -0.66
N TYR A 16 17.51 17.49 -1.89
CA TYR A 16 18.43 17.73 -2.98
C TYR A 16 18.75 19.22 -3.06
N CYS A 17 20.02 19.58 -2.91
CA CYS A 17 20.52 20.92 -3.17
C CYS A 17 20.72 21.14 -4.66
N ILE A 18 20.00 22.05 -5.28
CA ILE A 18 20.28 22.52 -6.64
C ILE A 18 20.75 23.96 -6.55
N GLY A 19 22.02 24.17 -6.92
CA GLY A 19 22.62 25.42 -7.41
C GLY A 19 22.69 26.60 -6.44
N ALA A 20 23.88 26.93 -6.02
CA ALA A 20 24.19 28.22 -5.41
C ALA A 20 24.49 29.25 -6.51
N ASP A 21 23.65 30.26 -6.68
CA ASP A 21 24.05 31.48 -7.39
C ASP A 21 23.83 32.66 -6.45
N ARG A 22 24.96 33.34 -6.15
CA ARG A 22 25.10 34.64 -5.49
C ARG A 22 24.16 34.97 -4.32
N GLY A 23 24.35 34.29 -3.20
CA GLY A 23 24.01 34.88 -1.89
C GLY A 23 22.56 34.85 -1.45
N ASN A 24 21.66 34.21 -2.17
CA ASN A 24 20.28 34.02 -1.74
C ASN A 24 19.95 32.52 -1.68
N PHE A 25 19.90 31.97 -0.47
CA PHE A 25 19.44 30.60 -0.23
C PHE A 25 17.90 30.57 -0.33
N SER A 26 17.39 30.20 -1.48
CA SER A 26 15.97 29.85 -1.61
C SER A 26 15.83 28.34 -1.34
N LEU A 27 15.29 28.01 -0.17
CA LEU A 27 14.82 26.65 0.11
C LEU A 27 13.48 26.46 -0.62
N SER A 28 13.54 26.02 -1.85
CA SER A 28 12.33 25.46 -2.49
C SER A 28 12.03 24.14 -1.79
N VAL A 29 11.05 24.16 -0.92
CA VAL A 29 10.38 22.93 -0.50
C VAL A 29 9.68 22.42 -1.75
N PHE A 30 10.31 21.47 -2.46
CA PHE A 30 9.61 20.71 -3.47
C PHE A 30 8.43 20.05 -2.74
N ALA A 31 7.22 20.38 -3.16
CA ALA A 31 6.04 19.62 -2.79
C ALA A 31 6.37 18.14 -2.99
N PRO A 32 5.96 17.26 -2.06
CA PRO A 32 6.13 15.83 -2.28
C PRO A 32 5.61 15.51 -3.68
N TYR A 33 6.36 14.70 -4.43
CA TYR A 33 5.89 14.19 -5.72
C TYR A 33 4.42 13.84 -5.57
N PRO A 34 3.56 14.22 -6.51
CA PRO A 34 2.18 13.77 -6.45
C PRO A 34 2.26 12.27 -6.26
N GLU A 35 1.66 11.78 -5.18
CA GLU A 35 1.61 10.37 -4.87
C GLU A 35 1.15 9.68 -6.16
N THR A 36 2.09 9.07 -6.85
CA THR A 36 1.77 8.26 -8.01
C THR A 36 1.08 7.03 -7.43
N ASN A 37 -0.22 7.17 -7.17
CA ASN A 37 -1.08 6.08 -6.79
C ASN A 37 -1.02 5.07 -7.95
N MET A 38 -0.04 4.15 -7.86
CA MET A 38 0.07 3.10 -8.84
C MET A 38 -1.17 2.23 -8.70
N ILE A 39 -2.01 2.22 -9.74
CA ILE A 39 -3.17 1.35 -9.77
C ILE A 39 -2.69 -0.03 -10.22
N PHE A 40 -2.82 -1.01 -9.33
CA PHE A 40 -2.58 -2.41 -9.65
C PHE A 40 -3.80 -2.96 -10.40
N ALA A 41 -3.61 -3.41 -11.64
CA ALA A 41 -4.69 -3.92 -12.48
C ALA A 41 -4.21 -5.10 -13.34
N GLY A 42 -5.12 -6.01 -13.65
CA GLY A 42 -4.91 -7.18 -14.48
C GLY A 42 -4.65 -8.46 -13.69
N GLU A 43 -4.63 -9.56 -14.42
CA GLU A 43 -4.39 -10.93 -13.94
C GLU A 43 -3.09 -11.44 -14.54
N TYR A 44 -2.29 -12.15 -13.75
CA TYR A 44 -0.97 -12.65 -14.16
C TYR A 44 -0.75 -14.05 -13.62
N GLU A 45 -0.64 -15.01 -14.52
CA GLU A 45 -0.28 -16.39 -14.18
C GLU A 45 1.19 -16.46 -13.79
N HIS A 46 1.47 -17.05 -12.65
CA HIS A 46 2.81 -17.22 -12.11
C HIS A 46 2.97 -18.59 -11.44
N ARG A 47 4.21 -18.89 -11.04
CA ARG A 47 4.51 -20.13 -10.30
C ARG A 47 5.27 -19.78 -9.02
N ILE A 48 4.95 -20.53 -7.96
CA ILE A 48 5.74 -20.55 -6.73
C ILE A 48 6.87 -21.57 -6.89
N ASP A 49 8.11 -21.14 -6.67
CA ASP A 49 9.25 -22.03 -6.76
C ASP A 49 9.36 -22.95 -5.51
N PRO A 50 10.21 -23.99 -5.54
CA PRO A 50 10.39 -24.90 -4.39
C PRO A 50 10.84 -24.22 -3.09
N GLN A 51 11.37 -23.01 -3.16
CA GLN A 51 11.74 -22.20 -2.00
C GLN A 51 10.58 -21.31 -1.50
N GLY A 52 9.39 -21.42 -2.12
CA GLY A 52 8.21 -20.65 -1.75
C GLY A 52 8.21 -19.20 -2.28
N ARG A 53 8.98 -18.92 -3.33
CA ARG A 53 9.06 -17.58 -3.91
C ARG A 53 8.18 -17.47 -5.15
N VAL A 54 7.53 -16.31 -5.28
CA VAL A 54 6.75 -15.93 -6.47
C VAL A 54 7.33 -14.66 -7.08
N ALA A 55 7.36 -14.57 -8.40
CA ALA A 55 7.78 -13.35 -9.10
C ALA A 55 6.64 -12.33 -9.11
N ILE A 56 6.94 -11.10 -8.74
CA ILE A 56 6.00 -9.98 -8.90
C ILE A 56 6.02 -9.53 -10.37
N PRO A 57 4.86 -9.27 -10.99
CA PRO A 57 4.78 -8.76 -12.35
C PRO A 57 5.69 -7.55 -12.56
N ALA A 58 6.46 -7.54 -13.66
CA ALA A 58 7.52 -6.55 -13.89
C ALA A 58 7.05 -5.09 -13.72
N ARG A 59 5.83 -4.81 -14.19
CA ARG A 59 5.20 -3.49 -14.09
C ARG A 59 4.93 -3.01 -12.66
N PHE A 60 4.84 -3.93 -11.70
CA PHE A 60 4.54 -3.62 -10.28
C PHE A 60 5.78 -3.55 -9.40
N LYS A 61 6.94 -4.04 -9.86
CA LYS A 61 8.15 -4.15 -9.03
C LYS A 61 8.58 -2.84 -8.40
N MET A 62 8.42 -1.73 -9.12
CA MET A 62 8.82 -0.41 -8.63
C MET A 62 8.00 0.05 -7.43
N ALA A 63 6.73 -0.36 -7.33
CA ALA A 63 5.89 -0.04 -6.18
C ALA A 63 6.36 -0.71 -4.87
N PHE A 64 7.12 -1.80 -4.99
CA PHE A 64 7.59 -2.59 -3.86
C PHE A 64 9.09 -2.41 -3.57
N ILE A 65 9.71 -1.34 -4.08
CA ILE A 65 11.15 -1.10 -3.90
C ILE A 65 11.50 -0.85 -2.42
N ASP A 66 10.62 -0.19 -1.69
CA ASP A 66 10.79 0.17 -0.29
C ASP A 66 10.33 -0.96 0.68
N GLY A 67 9.83 -2.05 0.12
CA GLY A 67 9.38 -3.20 0.89
C GLY A 67 8.03 -3.74 0.42
N ILE A 68 7.64 -4.84 1.03
CA ILE A 68 6.41 -5.57 0.71
C ILE A 68 5.85 -6.18 1.98
N ILE A 69 4.54 -6.09 2.18
CA ILE A 69 3.86 -6.74 3.28
C ILE A 69 2.85 -7.73 2.74
N LEU A 70 3.04 -9.01 3.10
CA LEU A 70 2.11 -10.07 2.75
C LEU A 70 1.19 -10.34 3.94
N GLY A 71 -0.10 -10.52 3.69
CA GLY A 71 -1.09 -10.75 4.72
C GLY A 71 -2.16 -11.76 4.30
N ARG A 72 -3.01 -12.14 5.26
CA ARG A 72 -4.22 -12.92 4.99
C ARG A 72 -5.29 -11.99 4.47
N ALA A 73 -5.85 -12.25 3.30
CA ALA A 73 -7.09 -11.62 2.85
C ALA A 73 -8.30 -12.37 3.42
N TYR A 74 -9.49 -11.81 3.28
CA TYR A 74 -10.71 -12.45 3.79
C TYR A 74 -11.19 -13.60 2.91
N ASP A 75 -10.79 -13.61 1.63
CA ASP A 75 -11.27 -14.54 0.60
C ASP A 75 -10.31 -15.71 0.35
N ASN A 76 -9.60 -16.16 1.40
CA ASN A 76 -8.63 -17.26 1.33
C ASN A 76 -7.53 -17.08 0.27
N CYS A 77 -7.10 -15.84 0.06
CA CYS A 77 -5.94 -15.51 -0.75
C CYS A 77 -4.89 -14.76 0.08
N VAL A 78 -3.73 -14.49 -0.49
CA VAL A 78 -2.68 -13.67 0.13
C VAL A 78 -2.76 -12.28 -0.44
N VAL A 79 -3.02 -11.29 0.40
CA VAL A 79 -2.94 -9.88 0.02
C VAL A 79 -1.51 -9.38 0.15
N VAL A 80 -1.11 -8.52 -0.78
CA VAL A 80 0.25 -7.96 -0.87
C VAL A 80 0.16 -6.45 -0.97
N TYR A 81 0.63 -5.77 0.06
CA TYR A 81 0.62 -4.32 0.19
C TYR A 81 1.99 -3.71 -0.04
N THR A 82 2.01 -2.48 -0.53
CA THR A 82 3.15 -1.59 -0.29
C THR A 82 3.19 -1.18 1.19
N PRO A 83 4.34 -0.73 1.73
CA PRO A 83 4.40 -0.25 3.11
C PRO A 83 3.36 0.82 3.42
N GLU A 84 3.17 1.76 2.50
CA GLU A 84 2.20 2.86 2.64
C GLU A 84 0.75 2.37 2.71
N GLU A 85 0.34 1.48 1.80
CA GLU A 85 -1.01 0.92 1.80
C GLU A 85 -1.27 0.03 3.03
N TRP A 86 -0.23 -0.65 3.51
CA TRP A 86 -0.31 -1.38 4.75
C TRP A 86 -0.55 -0.46 5.95
N GLU A 87 0.18 0.66 6.04
CA GLU A 87 0.00 1.63 7.11
C GLU A 87 -1.44 2.18 7.15
N ARG A 88 -2.02 2.48 5.99
CA ARG A 88 -3.43 2.91 5.89
C ARG A 88 -4.38 1.82 6.39
N ALA A 89 -4.28 0.61 5.86
CA ALA A 89 -5.14 -0.51 6.24
C ALA A 89 -4.99 -0.90 7.71
N ALA A 90 -3.77 -0.91 8.23
CA ALA A 90 -3.45 -1.23 9.61
C ALA A 90 -3.95 -0.15 10.58
N SER A 91 -3.85 1.12 10.21
CA SER A 91 -4.33 2.25 11.03
C SER A 91 -5.81 2.14 11.35
N ASP A 92 -6.64 1.87 10.35
CA ASP A 92 -8.08 1.74 10.52
C ASP A 92 -8.47 0.62 11.50
N ILE A 93 -7.71 -0.47 11.49
CA ILE A 93 -7.92 -1.60 12.39
C ILE A 93 -7.37 -1.31 13.79
N ALA A 94 -6.19 -0.70 13.89
CA ALA A 94 -5.54 -0.40 15.16
C ALA A 94 -6.31 0.63 16.00
N HIS A 95 -7.03 1.55 15.37
CA HIS A 95 -7.83 2.57 16.06
C HIS A 95 -9.21 2.08 16.51
N GLN A 96 -9.60 0.84 16.21
CA GLN A 96 -10.86 0.29 16.69
C GLN A 96 -10.84 0.08 18.23
N PRO A 97 -12.00 0.23 18.90
CA PRO A 97 -12.07 0.12 20.36
C PRO A 97 -11.63 -1.26 20.87
N ALA A 98 -10.58 -1.32 21.67
CA ALA A 98 -10.11 -2.58 22.26
C ALA A 98 -11.15 -3.25 23.19
N THR A 99 -12.20 -2.54 23.61
CA THR A 99 -13.34 -3.06 24.35
C THR A 99 -14.22 -3.98 23.51
N SER A 100 -14.27 -3.80 22.19
CA SER A 100 -15.01 -4.65 21.26
C SER A 100 -14.33 -6.01 21.05
N ALA A 101 -15.04 -7.10 21.26
CA ALA A 101 -14.52 -8.46 21.03
C ALA A 101 -14.21 -8.72 19.53
N SER A 102 -15.04 -8.21 18.63
CA SER A 102 -14.83 -8.31 17.19
C SER A 102 -13.61 -7.52 16.72
N ALA A 103 -13.42 -6.30 17.24
CA ALA A 103 -12.24 -5.51 16.93
C ALA A 103 -10.94 -6.21 17.36
N ARG A 104 -10.91 -6.81 18.57
CA ARG A 104 -9.75 -7.60 19.01
C ARG A 104 -9.49 -8.85 18.16
N LYS A 105 -10.56 -9.51 17.68
CA LYS A 105 -10.42 -10.66 16.77
C LYS A 105 -9.88 -10.22 15.41
N LEU A 106 -10.42 -9.14 14.87
CA LEU A 106 -9.95 -8.57 13.60
C LEU A 106 -8.48 -8.16 13.68
N ALA A 107 -8.09 -7.45 14.73
CA ALA A 107 -6.70 -7.07 14.95
C ALA A 107 -5.76 -8.29 15.00
N ARG A 108 -6.14 -9.35 15.74
CA ARG A 108 -5.34 -10.58 15.77
C ARG A 108 -5.24 -11.23 14.39
N LEU A 109 -6.36 -11.36 13.67
CA LEU A 109 -6.39 -11.93 12.32
C LEU A 109 -5.42 -11.19 11.39
N THR A 110 -5.49 -9.86 11.38
CA THR A 110 -4.70 -9.01 10.49
C THR A 110 -3.23 -8.99 10.88
N PHE A 111 -2.93 -8.61 12.13
CA PHE A 111 -1.53 -8.37 12.53
C PHE A 111 -0.74 -9.66 12.74
N SER A 112 -1.35 -10.75 13.23
CA SER A 112 -0.64 -12.03 13.38
C SER A 112 -0.36 -12.72 12.06
N GLY A 113 -1.06 -12.36 11.00
CA GLY A 113 -0.90 -12.90 9.66
C GLY A 113 -0.09 -12.02 8.71
N ALA A 114 0.45 -10.89 9.19
CA ALA A 114 1.22 -9.97 8.36
C ALA A 114 2.73 -10.27 8.44
N PHE A 115 3.38 -10.31 7.28
CA PHE A 115 4.81 -10.60 7.12
C PHE A 115 5.46 -9.57 6.23
N ALA A 116 6.40 -8.82 6.78
CA ALA A 116 7.22 -7.91 6.00
C ALA A 116 8.32 -8.67 5.24
N GLY A 117 8.61 -8.22 4.03
CA GLY A 117 9.64 -8.80 3.18
C GLY A 117 10.22 -7.79 2.20
N THR A 118 11.09 -8.26 1.33
CA THR A 118 11.68 -7.49 0.23
C THR A 118 11.74 -8.33 -1.03
N LEU A 119 11.77 -7.70 -2.17
CA LEU A 119 12.02 -8.40 -3.44
C LEU A 119 13.47 -8.79 -3.56
N ASP A 120 13.73 -9.99 -4.05
CA ASP A 120 15.09 -10.41 -4.45
C ASP A 120 15.51 -9.70 -5.74
N ARG A 121 16.79 -9.88 -6.15
CA ARG A 121 17.34 -9.27 -7.38
C ARG A 121 16.57 -9.63 -8.67
N SER A 122 15.82 -10.71 -8.66
CA SER A 122 14.96 -11.15 -9.76
C SER A 122 13.54 -10.60 -9.67
N GLY A 123 13.21 -9.87 -8.59
CA GLY A 123 11.88 -9.33 -8.32
C GLY A 123 10.91 -10.39 -7.82
N ARG A 124 11.39 -11.35 -7.03
CA ARG A 124 10.58 -12.37 -6.38
C ARG A 124 10.49 -12.10 -4.89
N VAL A 125 9.38 -12.47 -4.28
CA VAL A 125 9.16 -12.43 -2.83
C VAL A 125 8.92 -13.85 -2.31
N VAL A 126 9.39 -14.12 -1.10
CA VAL A 126 9.07 -15.35 -0.38
C VAL A 126 7.67 -15.23 0.20
N VAL A 127 6.78 -16.15 -0.15
CA VAL A 127 5.48 -16.30 0.48
C VAL A 127 5.63 -17.26 1.67
N PRO A 128 5.47 -16.80 2.92
CA PRO A 128 5.58 -17.62 4.11
C PRO A 128 4.68 -18.87 4.05
N VAL A 129 5.16 -19.98 4.62
CA VAL A 129 4.44 -21.25 4.59
C VAL A 129 3.03 -21.11 5.16
N GLN A 130 2.88 -20.34 6.25
CA GLN A 130 1.59 -20.08 6.90
C GLN A 130 0.58 -19.40 5.97
N LEU A 131 1.04 -18.50 5.10
CA LEU A 131 0.18 -17.84 4.11
C LEU A 131 -0.13 -18.77 2.94
N ARG A 132 0.83 -19.59 2.51
CA ARG A 132 0.62 -20.59 1.46
C ARG A 132 -0.41 -21.64 1.89
N GLU A 133 -0.32 -22.14 3.11
CA GLU A 133 -1.30 -23.07 3.68
C GLU A 133 -2.68 -22.43 3.84
N TYR A 134 -2.73 -21.17 4.34
CA TYR A 134 -3.97 -20.43 4.51
C TYR A 134 -4.74 -20.27 3.19
N ALA A 135 -4.04 -19.87 2.13
CA ALA A 135 -4.63 -19.61 0.82
C ALA A 135 -4.62 -20.83 -0.13
N GLY A 136 -4.21 -22.00 0.36
CA GLY A 136 -4.15 -23.22 -0.45
C GLY A 136 -3.25 -23.07 -1.69
N LEU A 137 -2.17 -22.28 -1.61
CA LEU A 137 -1.30 -22.02 -2.74
C LEU A 137 -0.47 -23.25 -3.08
N GLY A 138 -0.69 -23.78 -4.28
CA GLY A 138 0.16 -24.79 -4.90
C GLY A 138 1.31 -24.18 -5.69
N GLU A 139 1.76 -24.90 -6.72
CA GLU A 139 2.79 -24.42 -7.64
C GLU A 139 2.26 -23.31 -8.56
N ASP A 140 1.07 -23.50 -9.12
CA ASP A 140 0.45 -22.55 -10.04
C ASP A 140 -0.42 -21.56 -9.27
N VAL A 141 -0.18 -20.27 -9.47
CA VAL A 141 -0.86 -19.16 -8.79
C VAL A 141 -1.22 -18.07 -9.78
N VAL A 142 -2.20 -17.26 -9.41
CA VAL A 142 -2.59 -16.07 -10.18
C VAL A 142 -2.38 -14.84 -9.28
N ILE A 143 -1.71 -13.82 -9.81
CA ILE A 143 -1.57 -12.52 -9.18
C ILE A 143 -2.59 -11.59 -9.80
N VAL A 144 -3.43 -11.00 -8.96
CA VAL A 144 -4.56 -10.15 -9.37
C VAL A 144 -4.36 -8.75 -8.81
N GLY A 145 -4.47 -7.74 -9.65
CA GLY A 145 -4.45 -6.35 -9.24
C GLY A 145 -5.86 -5.87 -8.84
N THR A 146 -5.99 -5.33 -7.63
CA THR A 146 -7.26 -4.87 -7.06
C THR A 146 -7.30 -3.35 -6.84
N GLY A 147 -6.51 -2.62 -7.59
CA GLY A 147 -6.39 -1.16 -7.49
C GLY A 147 -5.29 -0.73 -6.53
N ARG A 148 -5.49 -0.85 -5.23
CA ARG A 148 -4.56 -0.37 -4.19
C ARG A 148 -3.50 -1.40 -3.76
N PHE A 149 -3.74 -2.68 -3.98
CA PHE A 149 -2.87 -3.79 -3.62
C PHE A 149 -2.99 -4.91 -4.65
N ILE A 150 -2.20 -5.96 -4.49
CA ILE A 150 -2.34 -7.17 -5.31
C ILE A 150 -2.69 -8.36 -4.42
N GLU A 151 -3.30 -9.36 -5.03
CA GLU A 151 -3.65 -10.62 -4.38
C GLU A 151 -2.95 -11.78 -5.07
N ILE A 152 -2.60 -12.80 -4.30
CA ILE A 152 -2.04 -14.06 -4.80
C ILE A 152 -3.03 -15.16 -4.47
N TRP A 153 -3.57 -15.75 -5.50
CA TRP A 153 -4.56 -16.81 -5.43
C TRP A 153 -3.97 -18.15 -5.89
N SER A 154 -4.50 -19.26 -5.39
CA SER A 154 -4.31 -20.53 -6.10
C SER A 154 -5.07 -20.48 -7.42
N SER A 155 -4.52 -21.09 -8.49
CA SER A 155 -5.19 -21.08 -9.80
C SER A 155 -6.61 -21.65 -9.76
N SER A 156 -6.86 -22.66 -8.93
CA SER A 156 -8.20 -23.26 -8.79
C SER A 156 -9.19 -22.32 -8.10
N ALA A 157 -8.78 -21.67 -7.00
CA ALA A 157 -9.63 -20.73 -6.28
C ALA A 157 -9.95 -19.50 -7.14
N TRP A 158 -8.93 -18.98 -7.86
CA TRP A 158 -9.15 -17.85 -8.77
C TRP A 158 -10.10 -18.19 -9.91
N SER A 159 -10.01 -19.39 -10.48
CA SER A 159 -10.92 -19.83 -11.56
C SER A 159 -12.37 -19.85 -11.07
N GLU A 160 -12.63 -20.27 -9.85
CA GLU A 160 -13.99 -20.27 -9.28
C GLU A 160 -14.46 -18.86 -8.97
N GLU A 161 -13.62 -18.03 -8.32
CA GLU A 161 -13.93 -16.64 -8.03
C GLU A 161 -14.25 -15.85 -9.30
N ARG A 162 -13.42 -15.98 -10.32
CA ARG A 162 -13.63 -15.35 -11.61
C ARG A 162 -14.96 -15.74 -12.25
N ARG A 163 -15.37 -17.02 -12.15
CA ARG A 163 -16.66 -17.46 -12.63
C ARG A 163 -17.84 -16.77 -11.92
N VAL A 164 -17.71 -16.54 -10.61
CA VAL A 164 -18.69 -15.77 -9.83
C VAL A 164 -18.73 -14.33 -10.30
N LEU A 165 -17.56 -13.68 -10.41
CA LEU A 165 -17.43 -12.29 -10.87
C LEU A 165 -18.04 -12.09 -12.26
N ASP A 166 -17.80 -13.02 -13.21
CA ASP A 166 -18.34 -12.95 -14.55
C ASP A 166 -19.88 -13.14 -14.59
N THR A 167 -20.40 -13.94 -13.67
CA THR A 167 -21.84 -14.26 -13.62
C THR A 167 -22.65 -13.19 -12.91
N GLU A 168 -22.11 -12.60 -11.84
CA GLU A 168 -22.80 -11.71 -10.90
C GLU A 168 -22.36 -10.24 -11.04
N ALA A 169 -21.64 -9.89 -12.11
CA ALA A 169 -21.02 -8.57 -12.27
C ALA A 169 -22.01 -7.40 -12.06
N SER A 170 -23.24 -7.53 -12.56
CA SER A 170 -24.26 -6.47 -12.41
C SER A 170 -24.73 -6.34 -10.95
N ASP A 171 -25.00 -7.47 -10.31
CA ASP A 171 -25.49 -7.50 -8.94
C ASP A 171 -24.42 -6.98 -7.96
N ILE A 172 -23.17 -7.36 -8.20
CA ILE A 172 -22.01 -6.87 -7.44
C ILE A 172 -21.88 -5.35 -7.59
N ALA A 173 -21.98 -4.83 -8.83
CA ALA A 173 -21.87 -3.40 -9.08
C ALA A 173 -23.02 -2.59 -8.41
N GLU A 174 -24.23 -3.13 -8.37
CA GLU A 174 -25.37 -2.51 -7.71
C GLU A 174 -25.25 -2.54 -6.18
N ALA A 175 -24.70 -3.63 -5.62
CA ALA A 175 -24.52 -3.80 -4.19
C ALA A 175 -23.29 -3.04 -3.64
N ALA A 176 -22.36 -2.65 -4.49
CA ALA A 176 -21.14 -1.95 -4.08
C ALA A 176 -21.48 -0.61 -3.39
N PRO A 177 -20.84 -0.28 -2.25
CA PRO A 177 -21.05 1.00 -1.58
C PRO A 177 -20.77 2.16 -2.51
N GLN A 178 -21.72 3.08 -2.67
CA GLN A 178 -21.52 4.29 -3.44
C GLN A 178 -20.55 5.22 -2.70
N VAL A 179 -19.39 5.50 -3.30
CA VAL A 179 -18.46 6.50 -2.76
C VAL A 179 -19.03 7.87 -3.06
N THR A 180 -19.60 8.53 -2.05
CA THR A 180 -19.95 9.94 -2.17
C THR A 180 -18.65 10.74 -2.21
N PRO A 181 -18.37 11.53 -3.27
CA PRO A 181 -17.20 12.39 -3.30
C PRO A 181 -17.24 13.32 -2.08
N GLN A 182 -16.27 13.24 -1.19
CA GLN A 182 -16.13 14.27 -0.17
C GLN A 182 -15.81 15.59 -0.88
N PRO A 183 -16.53 16.69 -0.62
CA PRO A 183 -16.15 17.97 -1.16
C PRO A 183 -14.73 18.28 -0.66
N GLU A 184 -13.83 18.53 -1.60
CA GLU A 184 -12.48 19.00 -1.29
C GLU A 184 -12.62 20.18 -0.33
N GLN A 185 -12.10 20.04 0.88
CA GLN A 185 -11.99 21.15 1.81
C GLN A 185 -10.93 22.12 1.24
N THR A 186 -11.36 22.95 0.31
CA THR A 186 -10.60 24.11 -0.09
C THR A 186 -10.49 25.03 1.12
N GLN A 187 -9.41 24.87 1.89
CA GLN A 187 -9.03 25.87 2.86
C GLN A 187 -8.69 27.15 2.10
N ILE A 188 -9.68 28.02 1.98
CA ILE A 188 -9.46 29.42 1.57
C ILE A 188 -8.69 30.06 2.73
N VAL A 189 -7.37 30.05 2.65
CA VAL A 189 -6.52 30.88 3.50
C VAL A 189 -6.71 32.33 3.00
N GLY A 190 -7.74 32.98 3.52
CA GLY A 190 -7.93 34.40 3.34
C GLY A 190 -6.82 35.15 4.09
N ARG A 191 -5.77 35.52 3.39
CA ARG A 191 -4.87 36.59 3.85
C ARG A 191 -5.68 37.88 3.86
N GLN A 192 -6.05 38.33 5.04
CA GLN A 192 -6.45 39.73 5.22
C GLN A 192 -5.19 40.57 5.04
N TYR A 193 -5.17 41.35 3.97
CA TYR A 193 -4.21 42.44 3.73
C TYR A 193 -4.67 43.62 4.56
N GLU A 194 -3.98 43.93 5.64
CA GLU A 194 -4.12 45.22 6.33
C GLU A 194 -3.16 46.20 5.67
N PRO A 195 -3.65 47.34 5.14
CA PRO A 195 -2.77 48.38 4.62
C PRO A 195 -2.13 49.13 5.79
N GLU A 196 -0.80 49.16 5.82
CA GLU A 196 -0.06 50.07 6.69
C GLU A 196 -0.43 51.51 6.32
N THR A 197 -0.94 52.24 7.31
CA THR A 197 -1.12 53.69 7.22
C THR A 197 0.18 54.33 7.70
N ASP A 198 0.94 54.90 6.76
CA ASP A 198 2.02 55.84 7.05
C ASP A 198 1.49 57.13 7.68
N GLU A 199 1.94 57.49 8.85
CA GLU A 199 2.06 58.84 9.43
C GLU A 199 3.50 59.17 9.74
#